data_c5cb1724b26e72910a66e3b8eb16f999
#
_entry.id   c5cb1724b26e72910a66e3b8eb16f999
#
_cell.length_a   1.000
_cell.length_b   1.000
_cell.length_c   1.000
_cell.angle_alpha   90.00
_cell.angle_beta   90.00
_cell.angle_gamma   90.00
#
_symmetry.space_group_name_H-M   'P 1'
#
loop_
_entity.id
_entity.type
_entity.pdbx_description
1 polymer ?
#
loop_
_entity_poly.entity_id
_entity_poly.type
_entity_poly.pdbx_seq_one_letter_code
_entity_poly.pdbx_strand_id
1 'polypeptide(L)'
;MNQLLTFYPNRIIIIRKWCESAKSYFVGTYLKGICIMENNVIILAGGQGKRMKTNMPKALCNVIGEPMLEWVLTACENAELDDICVVKGYEGQQIEDYLARRKSKADICTVMQEERLGTGHAVMQAADFLKAHAEGNTLILYGDAPFIDAETIKGALELHTEKDCGVTVVTSRVENPTGYGRIIRTENGISGIVEHKDCTPMQLAITEINSGCYWFKTADLLEVLFDIKPENAQGEYYLTDCIELLIAKGKKADAFISANPHVALGANDRRGLLALNDIARYEIIGKWLDEGIEFCCTDGVSIGNNVTIGHGTKIHSGVILRGNTTIGENCNIGNNCIIENTTVGNGVNLNNVQAYESVIEDDVKIGPYVQLRPNSHIKKGAKIGDFVEIKNSTIGEYTAVAHLTYIGDSDVGSNVNFGCGVVTVNYNGDKKFRTVIEDNAFIGCNTNLVAPVRVGKGAYTAAGSTITTDIPDNALAIERGRETIKEGYAEKKLKARTEKFEAIHGKSEEK
;
A
#
# COMPACT_ATOMS: atom_id res chain seq x y z
N MET A 1 -1.81 21.42 -36.74
CA MET A 1 -2.51 21.05 -37.99
C MET A 1 -3.12 19.70 -37.84
N ASN A 2 -4.40 19.60 -38.11
CA ASN A 2 -5.29 18.43 -38.08
C ASN A 2 -5.53 17.74 -36.75
N GLN A 3 -6.61 18.17 -36.10
CA GLN A 3 -7.32 17.45 -35.06
C GLN A 3 -8.28 16.45 -35.71
N LEU A 4 -8.20 15.18 -35.34
CA LEU A 4 -9.22 14.19 -35.63
C LEU A 4 -10.24 14.21 -34.47
N LEU A 5 -11.43 14.67 -34.73
CA LEU A 5 -12.62 14.55 -33.90
C LEU A 5 -13.27 13.20 -34.19
N THR A 6 -13.27 12.30 -33.25
CA THR A 6 -14.04 11.06 -33.33
C THR A 6 -15.29 11.24 -32.44
N PHE A 7 -16.45 11.23 -33.04
CA PHE A 7 -17.73 11.30 -32.34
C PHE A 7 -18.16 9.88 -31.95
N TYR A 8 -18.38 9.68 -30.64
CA TYR A 8 -19.20 8.59 -30.12
C TYR A 8 -20.46 9.21 -29.49
N PRO A 9 -21.66 8.66 -29.72
CA PRO A 9 -22.88 9.22 -29.16
C PRO A 9 -22.86 9.01 -27.63
N ASN A 10 -22.89 10.10 -26.89
CA ASN A 10 -23.04 10.26 -25.44
C ASN A 10 -21.79 10.37 -24.56
N ARG A 11 -20.59 10.64 -25.10
CA ARG A 11 -19.48 11.12 -24.26
C ARG A 11 -18.53 12.01 -25.06
N ILE A 12 -18.31 13.24 -24.60
CA ILE A 12 -17.28 14.14 -25.13
C ILE A 12 -16.05 14.00 -24.22
N ILE A 13 -14.97 13.46 -24.75
CA ILE A 13 -13.67 13.40 -24.07
C ILE A 13 -12.83 14.57 -24.58
N ILE A 14 -12.48 15.51 -23.70
CA ILE A 14 -11.55 16.60 -24.00
C ILE A 14 -10.15 16.15 -23.60
N ILE A 15 -9.27 15.95 -24.57
CA ILE A 15 -7.86 15.65 -24.33
C ILE A 15 -7.11 16.98 -24.12
N ARG A 16 -6.67 17.26 -22.90
CA ARG A 16 -5.71 18.33 -22.61
C ARG A 16 -4.30 17.86 -22.99
N LYS A 17 -3.67 18.52 -23.95
CA LYS A 17 -2.24 18.37 -24.24
C LYS A 17 -1.50 19.57 -23.67
N TRP A 18 -0.64 19.36 -22.71
CA TRP A 18 0.23 20.39 -22.13
C TRP A 18 1.27 20.84 -23.13
N CYS A 19 1.42 22.14 -23.27
CA CYS A 19 2.59 22.78 -23.86
C CYS A 19 3.19 23.71 -22.82
N GLU A 20 4.40 23.46 -22.40
CA GLU A 20 5.17 24.35 -21.53
C GLU A 20 5.50 25.66 -22.24
N SER A 21 5.43 26.76 -21.51
CA SER A 21 5.74 28.14 -21.82
C SER A 21 4.56 29.00 -22.31
N ALA A 22 3.93 29.68 -21.37
CA ALA A 22 3.59 31.10 -21.40
C ALA A 22 2.43 31.38 -20.43
N LYS A 23 2.68 32.21 -19.43
CA LYS A 23 1.66 32.89 -18.66
C LYS A 23 0.87 33.79 -19.60
N SER A 24 -0.37 33.43 -19.90
CA SER A 24 -1.38 34.34 -20.39
C SER A 24 -2.76 33.84 -20.01
N TYR A 25 -3.52 34.72 -19.38
CA TYR A 25 -4.92 34.56 -19.05
C TYR A 25 -5.73 34.14 -20.29
N PHE A 26 -6.40 33.00 -20.21
CA PHE A 26 -7.40 32.63 -21.21
C PHE A 26 -8.78 32.90 -20.67
N VAL A 27 -9.43 33.87 -21.31
CA VAL A 27 -10.87 34.16 -21.20
C VAL A 27 -11.62 32.96 -21.77
N GLY A 28 -12.48 32.36 -20.95
CA GLY A 28 -13.26 31.20 -21.35
C GLY A 28 -14.24 31.53 -22.51
N THR A 29 -14.21 30.72 -23.53
CA THR A 29 -15.20 30.72 -24.59
C THR A 29 -16.43 29.95 -24.11
N TYR A 30 -17.51 30.66 -23.87
CA TYR A 30 -18.81 30.09 -23.49
C TYR A 30 -19.35 29.18 -24.60
N LEU A 31 -19.37 27.87 -24.37
CA LEU A 31 -20.35 26.98 -25.00
C LEU A 31 -21.62 27.02 -24.12
N LYS A 32 -22.68 27.58 -24.64
CA LYS A 32 -23.99 27.65 -23.97
C LYS A 32 -24.44 26.22 -23.65
N GLY A 33 -24.45 25.86 -22.35
CA GLY A 33 -25.29 24.77 -21.85
C GLY A 33 -24.69 23.74 -20.88
N ILE A 34 -23.39 23.72 -20.59
CA ILE A 34 -22.86 22.81 -19.57
C ILE A 34 -21.84 23.59 -18.73
N CYS A 35 -22.29 24.10 -17.61
CA CYS A 35 -21.40 24.56 -16.55
C CYS A 35 -20.86 23.28 -15.87
N ILE A 36 -19.65 22.88 -16.19
CA ILE A 36 -18.97 21.83 -15.41
C ILE A 36 -18.61 22.49 -14.08
N MET A 37 -19.39 22.23 -13.03
CA MET A 37 -19.05 22.69 -11.69
C MET A 37 -17.76 21.98 -11.28
N GLU A 38 -16.73 22.75 -10.89
CA GLU A 38 -15.49 22.21 -10.39
C GLU A 38 -15.74 21.65 -8.98
N ASN A 39 -15.38 20.38 -8.75
CA ASN A 39 -15.45 19.75 -7.46
C ASN A 39 -14.04 19.60 -6.90
N ASN A 40 -13.85 20.01 -5.66
CA ASN A 40 -12.56 19.97 -4.97
C ASN A 40 -12.70 19.33 -3.59
N VAL A 41 -11.57 19.02 -2.95
CA VAL A 41 -11.53 18.30 -1.68
C VAL A 41 -10.66 19.00 -0.66
N ILE A 42 -11.13 19.06 0.58
CA ILE A 42 -10.31 19.39 1.75
C ILE A 42 -10.24 18.17 2.65
N ILE A 43 -9.02 17.68 2.96
CA ILE A 43 -8.81 16.57 3.89
C ILE A 43 -8.19 17.10 5.18
N LEU A 44 -8.89 16.89 6.30
CA LEU A 44 -8.43 17.32 7.63
C LEU A 44 -7.51 16.27 8.24
N ALA A 45 -6.21 16.53 8.25
CA ALA A 45 -5.16 15.63 8.72
C ALA A 45 -4.34 16.20 9.89
N GLY A 46 -4.78 17.30 10.52
CA GLY A 46 -4.04 18.01 11.58
C GLY A 46 -4.00 17.36 12.96
N GLY A 47 -4.71 16.25 13.15
CA GLY A 47 -4.90 15.61 14.45
C GLY A 47 -3.65 14.95 15.04
N GLN A 48 -3.32 15.27 16.32
CA GLN A 48 -2.18 14.69 17.03
C GLN A 48 -2.39 13.22 17.43
N GLY A 49 -3.62 12.81 17.72
CA GLY A 49 -3.88 11.46 18.21
C GLY A 49 -3.17 11.12 19.52
N LYS A 50 -3.23 11.98 20.55
CA LYS A 50 -2.52 11.78 21.85
C LYS A 50 -2.68 10.37 22.43
N ARG A 51 -3.85 9.75 22.24
CA ARG A 51 -4.17 8.38 22.71
C ARG A 51 -3.50 7.28 21.90
N MET A 52 -2.99 7.61 20.69
CA MET A 52 -2.20 6.67 19.88
C MET A 52 -0.80 6.41 20.44
N LYS A 53 -0.30 7.30 21.32
CA LYS A 53 1.05 7.21 21.93
C LYS A 53 2.14 7.02 20.86
N THR A 54 2.12 7.83 19.83
CA THR A 54 3.07 7.80 18.70
C THR A 54 3.54 9.21 18.36
N ASN A 55 4.73 9.32 17.79
CA ASN A 55 5.27 10.57 17.24
C ASN A 55 4.87 10.79 15.76
N MET A 56 3.91 10.01 15.28
CA MET A 56 3.40 10.07 13.91
C MET A 56 2.04 10.77 13.92
N PRO A 57 1.71 11.59 12.91
CA PRO A 57 0.35 12.10 12.72
C PRO A 57 -0.66 10.97 12.68
N LYS A 58 -1.83 11.18 13.28
CA LYS A 58 -2.89 10.16 13.35
C LYS A 58 -3.25 9.63 11.96
N ALA A 59 -3.36 10.50 10.97
CA ALA A 59 -3.70 10.16 9.59
C ALA A 59 -2.65 9.27 8.89
N LEU A 60 -1.41 9.24 9.39
CA LEU A 60 -0.35 8.35 8.89
C LEU A 60 -0.28 7.00 9.61
N CYS A 61 -1.11 6.74 10.61
CA CYS A 61 -1.21 5.40 11.19
C CYS A 61 -1.79 4.42 10.18
N ASN A 62 -1.20 3.21 10.10
CA ASN A 62 -1.52 2.25 9.04
C ASN A 62 -2.74 1.37 9.35
N VAL A 63 -3.57 1.19 8.34
CA VAL A 63 -4.60 0.16 8.23
C VAL A 63 -4.22 -0.75 7.08
N ILE A 64 -4.03 -2.03 7.34
CA ILE A 64 -3.56 -3.04 6.37
C ILE A 64 -2.27 -2.59 5.63
N GLY A 65 -1.33 -2.01 6.41
CA GLY A 65 -0.03 -1.60 5.88
C GLY A 65 0.00 -0.24 5.18
N GLU A 66 -1.14 0.37 4.88
CA GLU A 66 -1.25 1.68 4.24
C GLU A 66 -1.73 2.75 5.25
N PRO A 67 -1.21 3.98 5.22
CA PRO A 67 -1.71 5.08 6.03
C PRO A 67 -3.22 5.31 5.85
N MET A 68 -3.94 5.65 6.91
CA MET A 68 -5.37 6.01 6.79
C MET A 68 -5.59 7.14 5.76
N LEU A 69 -4.67 8.08 5.67
CA LEU A 69 -4.70 9.15 4.66
C LEU A 69 -4.66 8.59 3.23
N GLU A 70 -3.91 7.50 2.96
CA GLU A 70 -3.86 6.86 1.64
C GLU A 70 -5.22 6.32 1.21
N TRP A 71 -5.94 5.70 2.13
CA TRP A 71 -7.29 5.20 1.87
C TRP A 71 -8.23 6.33 1.43
N VAL A 72 -8.17 7.47 2.14
CA VAL A 72 -9.00 8.65 1.82
C VAL A 72 -8.61 9.26 0.48
N LEU A 73 -7.31 9.42 0.21
CA LEU A 73 -6.81 9.95 -1.07
C LEU A 73 -7.19 9.04 -2.24
N THR A 74 -7.05 7.73 -2.07
CA THR A 74 -7.44 6.73 -3.09
C THR A 74 -8.95 6.78 -3.37
N ALA A 75 -9.78 6.95 -2.34
CA ALA A 75 -11.23 7.11 -2.53
C ALA A 75 -11.57 8.37 -3.33
N CYS A 76 -10.89 9.50 -3.07
CA CYS A 76 -11.04 10.74 -3.83
C CYS A 76 -10.64 10.56 -5.30
N GLU A 77 -9.47 9.97 -5.57
CA GLU A 77 -8.99 9.71 -6.93
C GLU A 77 -9.92 8.75 -7.71
N ASN A 78 -10.49 7.74 -7.04
CA ASN A 78 -11.48 6.82 -7.62
C ASN A 78 -12.84 7.51 -7.85
N ALA A 79 -13.12 8.58 -7.09
CA ALA A 79 -14.28 9.45 -7.32
C ALA A 79 -14.01 10.50 -8.41
N GLU A 80 -12.83 10.51 -9.03
CA GLU A 80 -12.43 11.46 -10.09
C GLU A 80 -12.33 12.91 -9.58
N LEU A 81 -11.86 13.07 -8.32
CA LEU A 81 -11.59 14.36 -7.69
C LEU A 81 -10.09 14.63 -7.72
N ASP A 82 -9.67 15.62 -8.51
CA ASP A 82 -8.28 15.85 -8.87
C ASP A 82 -7.64 17.03 -8.11
N ASP A 83 -8.42 17.96 -7.53
CA ASP A 83 -7.94 19.10 -6.78
C ASP A 83 -8.14 18.88 -5.28
N ILE A 84 -7.05 18.62 -4.55
CA ILE A 84 -7.08 18.22 -3.13
C ILE A 84 -6.20 19.15 -2.28
N CYS A 85 -6.77 19.68 -1.20
CA CYS A 85 -6.05 20.41 -0.17
C CYS A 85 -5.99 19.60 1.12
N VAL A 86 -4.79 19.25 1.60
CA VAL A 86 -4.60 18.54 2.87
C VAL A 86 -4.25 19.54 3.96
N VAL A 87 -5.13 19.68 4.94
CA VAL A 87 -4.90 20.50 6.13
C VAL A 87 -4.09 19.68 7.14
N LYS A 88 -2.80 19.96 7.22
CA LYS A 88 -1.88 19.32 8.16
C LYS A 88 -1.76 20.12 9.47
N GLY A 89 -1.25 19.49 10.52
CA GLY A 89 -1.06 20.14 11.83
C GLY A 89 0.09 19.49 12.59
N TYR A 90 -0.20 18.63 13.58
CA TYR A 90 0.82 17.95 14.36
C TYR A 90 1.77 17.14 13.47
N GLU A 91 3.09 17.40 13.62
CA GLU A 91 4.13 16.75 12.80
C GLU A 91 3.83 16.82 11.29
N GLY A 92 3.31 17.98 10.83
CA GLY A 92 2.86 18.18 9.45
C GLY A 92 3.92 17.92 8.39
N GLN A 93 5.21 18.03 8.72
CA GLN A 93 6.31 17.67 7.82
C GLN A 93 6.27 16.19 7.39
N GLN A 94 5.88 15.29 8.30
CA GLN A 94 5.76 13.86 7.95
C GLN A 94 4.66 13.62 6.91
N ILE A 95 3.58 14.42 6.94
CA ILE A 95 2.52 14.36 5.91
C ILE A 95 3.06 14.86 4.57
N GLU A 96 3.80 15.97 4.55
CA GLU A 96 4.43 16.47 3.32
C GLU A 96 5.42 15.46 2.73
N ASP A 97 6.28 14.89 3.57
CA ASP A 97 7.26 13.88 3.16
C ASP A 97 6.57 12.62 2.59
N TYR A 98 5.41 12.27 3.14
CA TYR A 98 4.59 11.17 2.63
C TYR A 98 4.01 11.53 1.25
N LEU A 99 3.35 12.66 1.13
CA LEU A 99 2.72 13.12 -0.11
C LEU A 99 3.74 13.31 -1.25
N ALA A 100 4.95 13.81 -0.93
CA ALA A 100 6.03 13.99 -1.90
C ALA A 100 6.54 12.67 -2.51
N ARG A 101 6.39 11.55 -1.81
CA ARG A 101 6.78 10.21 -2.30
C ARG A 101 5.64 9.49 -3.00
N ARG A 102 4.42 9.93 -2.77
CA ARG A 102 3.22 9.33 -3.35
C ARG A 102 3.14 9.64 -4.84
N LYS A 103 2.85 8.61 -5.63
CA LYS A 103 2.50 8.80 -7.04
C LYS A 103 1.01 9.11 -7.14
N SER A 104 0.68 10.38 -7.14
CA SER A 104 -0.71 10.86 -7.26
C SER A 104 -1.08 11.18 -8.70
N LYS A 105 -2.36 11.00 -9.03
CA LYS A 105 -2.98 11.54 -10.24
C LYS A 105 -3.60 12.92 -9.97
N ALA A 106 -3.94 13.19 -8.71
CA ALA A 106 -4.53 14.45 -8.27
C ALA A 106 -3.45 15.52 -8.02
N ASP A 107 -3.81 16.79 -8.17
CA ASP A 107 -3.03 17.93 -7.73
C ASP A 107 -3.28 18.15 -6.24
N ILE A 108 -2.25 17.90 -5.42
CA ILE A 108 -2.37 17.93 -3.97
C ILE A 108 -1.57 19.10 -3.40
N CYS A 109 -2.25 20.07 -2.80
CA CYS A 109 -1.61 21.10 -2.01
C CYS A 109 -1.76 20.85 -0.50
N THR A 110 -0.96 21.53 0.31
CA THR A 110 -1.04 21.44 1.78
C THR A 110 -1.14 22.82 2.41
N VAL A 111 -1.91 22.92 3.50
CA VAL A 111 -1.97 24.10 4.36
C VAL A 111 -1.75 23.71 5.82
N MET A 112 -1.15 24.59 6.61
CA MET A 112 -0.82 24.32 8.01
C MET A 112 -1.90 24.86 8.95
N GLN A 113 -2.37 24.05 9.86
CA GLN A 113 -3.13 24.46 11.04
C GLN A 113 -2.17 24.54 12.24
N GLU A 114 -1.67 25.72 12.53
CA GLU A 114 -0.71 25.95 13.63
C GLU A 114 -1.37 25.68 14.99
N GLU A 115 -2.51 26.31 15.23
CA GLU A 115 -3.30 26.13 16.45
C GLU A 115 -4.48 25.19 16.18
N ARG A 116 -4.63 24.18 16.98
CA ARG A 116 -5.67 23.16 16.82
C ARG A 116 -6.93 23.54 17.60
N LEU A 117 -7.68 24.47 17.04
CA LEU A 117 -8.88 25.05 17.66
C LEU A 117 -10.18 24.44 17.13
N GLY A 118 -10.12 23.24 16.52
CA GLY A 118 -11.29 22.52 16.03
C GLY A 118 -11.31 22.33 14.51
N THR A 119 -12.33 21.62 14.04
CA THR A 119 -12.47 21.21 12.60
C THR A 119 -12.84 22.41 11.71
N GLY A 120 -13.67 23.32 12.18
CA GLY A 120 -13.99 24.54 11.45
C GLY A 120 -12.75 25.43 11.30
N HIS A 121 -11.94 25.57 12.37
CA HIS A 121 -10.68 26.31 12.30
C HIS A 121 -9.69 25.67 11.30
N ALA A 122 -9.69 24.34 11.17
CA ALA A 122 -8.87 23.66 10.17
C ALA A 122 -9.30 24.04 8.75
N VAL A 123 -10.60 24.07 8.46
CA VAL A 123 -11.13 24.49 7.14
C VAL A 123 -10.83 25.97 6.86
N MET A 124 -10.86 26.83 7.87
CA MET A 124 -10.47 28.25 7.71
C MET A 124 -9.03 28.41 7.19
N GLN A 125 -8.11 27.49 7.51
CA GLN A 125 -6.74 27.55 6.98
C GLN A 125 -6.67 27.34 5.47
N ALA A 126 -7.68 26.65 4.90
CA ALA A 126 -7.82 26.46 3.46
C ALA A 126 -8.65 27.54 2.76
N ALA A 127 -8.85 28.70 3.38
CA ALA A 127 -9.72 29.77 2.86
C ALA A 127 -9.30 30.25 1.46
N ASP A 128 -8.00 30.33 1.16
CA ASP A 128 -7.54 30.78 -0.16
C ASP A 128 -7.76 29.70 -1.22
N PHE A 129 -7.67 28.42 -0.85
CA PHE A 129 -8.07 27.29 -1.70
C PHE A 129 -9.59 27.34 -1.99
N LEU A 130 -10.41 27.55 -0.97
CA LEU A 130 -11.86 27.71 -1.14
C LEU A 130 -12.22 28.89 -2.05
N LYS A 131 -11.57 30.04 -1.89
CA LYS A 131 -11.80 31.22 -2.74
C LYS A 131 -11.45 30.96 -4.21
N ALA A 132 -10.40 30.18 -4.47
CA ALA A 132 -10.01 29.79 -5.81
C ALA A 132 -11.06 28.88 -6.49
N HIS A 133 -11.87 28.16 -5.70
CA HIS A 133 -12.89 27.22 -6.17
C HIS A 133 -14.32 27.66 -5.80
N ALA A 134 -14.56 28.95 -5.65
CA ALA A 134 -15.82 29.48 -5.13
C ALA A 134 -17.07 29.14 -5.97
N GLU A 135 -16.91 28.88 -7.26
CA GLU A 135 -18.01 28.54 -8.19
C GLU A 135 -18.42 27.07 -8.15
N GLY A 136 -17.69 26.23 -7.39
CA GLY A 136 -17.86 24.78 -7.35
C GLY A 136 -18.43 24.24 -6.05
N ASN A 137 -18.22 22.93 -5.85
CA ASN A 137 -18.53 22.24 -4.60
C ASN A 137 -17.25 21.76 -3.93
N THR A 138 -17.22 21.83 -2.60
CA THR A 138 -16.11 21.35 -1.79
C THR A 138 -16.54 20.14 -0.95
N LEU A 139 -15.82 19.02 -1.14
CA LEU A 139 -15.91 17.86 -0.27
C LEU A 139 -14.96 18.05 0.92
N ILE A 140 -15.45 17.89 2.13
CA ILE A 140 -14.61 17.91 3.34
C ILE A 140 -14.59 16.53 3.97
N LEU A 141 -13.39 15.99 4.21
CA LEU A 141 -13.15 14.64 4.74
C LEU A 141 -12.18 14.68 5.92
N TYR A 142 -12.27 13.68 6.78
CA TYR A 142 -11.30 13.44 7.84
C TYR A 142 -10.24 12.42 7.36
N GLY A 143 -8.96 12.79 7.43
CA GLY A 143 -7.84 11.95 7.01
C GLY A 143 -7.59 10.72 7.91
N ASP A 144 -8.36 10.55 8.97
CA ASP A 144 -8.31 9.43 9.91
C ASP A 144 -9.59 8.57 9.90
N ALA A 145 -10.46 8.76 8.90
CA ALA A 145 -11.64 7.95 8.61
C ALA A 145 -11.45 7.20 7.28
N PRO A 146 -10.74 6.05 7.27
CA PRO A 146 -10.21 5.43 6.06
C PRO A 146 -11.28 4.76 5.18
N PHE A 147 -12.49 4.52 5.70
CA PHE A 147 -13.48 3.71 4.98
C PHE A 147 -14.48 4.52 4.15
N ILE A 148 -14.19 5.79 3.88
CA ILE A 148 -14.93 6.50 2.83
C ILE A 148 -14.63 5.84 1.47
N ASP A 149 -15.65 5.66 0.64
CA ASP A 149 -15.53 5.06 -0.68
C ASP A 149 -16.03 5.98 -1.79
N ALA A 150 -15.62 5.69 -3.02
CA ALA A 150 -15.97 6.50 -4.19
C ALA A 150 -17.47 6.51 -4.50
N GLU A 151 -18.19 5.43 -4.22
CA GLU A 151 -19.64 5.34 -4.44
C GLU A 151 -20.38 6.28 -3.49
N THR A 152 -19.98 6.28 -2.22
CA THR A 152 -20.52 7.21 -1.21
C THR A 152 -20.24 8.65 -1.58
N ILE A 153 -19.02 8.98 -2.03
CA ILE A 153 -18.63 10.33 -2.44
C ILE A 153 -19.50 10.80 -3.63
N LYS A 154 -19.64 9.96 -4.68
CA LYS A 154 -20.41 10.26 -5.90
C LYS A 154 -21.90 10.34 -5.60
N GLY A 155 -22.47 9.40 -4.87
CA GLY A 155 -23.89 9.38 -4.53
C GLY A 155 -24.31 10.57 -3.66
N ALA A 156 -23.43 11.00 -2.72
CA ALA A 156 -23.67 12.20 -1.93
C ALA A 156 -23.60 13.48 -2.79
N LEU A 157 -22.70 13.56 -3.79
CA LEU A 157 -22.60 14.66 -4.73
C LEU A 157 -23.84 14.74 -5.64
N GLU A 158 -24.33 13.60 -6.14
CA GLU A 158 -25.55 13.53 -6.93
C GLU A 158 -26.75 14.12 -6.16
N LEU A 159 -26.96 13.65 -4.93
CA LEU A 159 -28.02 14.19 -4.05
C LEU A 159 -27.84 15.69 -3.78
N HIS A 160 -26.59 16.12 -3.52
CA HIS A 160 -26.23 17.52 -3.28
C HIS A 160 -26.64 18.42 -4.45
N THR A 161 -26.33 17.96 -5.66
CA THR A 161 -26.57 18.68 -6.90
C THR A 161 -28.05 18.65 -7.30
N GLU A 162 -28.69 17.48 -7.27
CA GLU A 162 -30.10 17.31 -7.63
C GLU A 162 -31.04 18.14 -6.76
N LYS A 163 -30.74 18.19 -5.46
CA LYS A 163 -31.57 18.95 -4.52
C LYS A 163 -31.15 20.39 -4.34
N ASP A 164 -30.12 20.84 -5.03
CA ASP A 164 -29.54 22.18 -4.91
C ASP A 164 -29.23 22.55 -3.44
N CYS A 165 -28.52 21.66 -2.72
CA CYS A 165 -28.21 21.83 -1.33
C CYS A 165 -27.05 22.82 -1.11
N GLY A 166 -27.11 23.64 -0.07
CA GLY A 166 -25.95 24.40 0.44
C GLY A 166 -24.95 23.47 1.17
N VAL A 167 -25.49 22.42 1.82
CA VAL A 167 -24.69 21.36 2.45
C VAL A 167 -25.41 20.02 2.36
N THR A 168 -24.64 18.96 2.10
CA THR A 168 -25.08 17.56 2.21
C THR A 168 -24.14 16.81 3.13
N VAL A 169 -24.67 16.25 4.22
CA VAL A 169 -23.92 15.47 5.20
C VAL A 169 -23.98 14.01 4.81
N VAL A 170 -22.83 13.33 4.71
CA VAL A 170 -22.79 11.87 4.65
C VAL A 170 -23.04 11.29 6.03
N THR A 171 -23.98 10.36 6.14
CA THR A 171 -24.39 9.76 7.40
C THR A 171 -24.31 8.24 7.33
N SER A 172 -24.28 7.61 8.49
CA SER A 172 -24.40 6.15 8.63
C SER A 172 -25.37 5.80 9.74
N ARG A 173 -25.95 4.61 9.69
CA ARG A 173 -26.74 4.05 10.79
C ARG A 173 -25.94 2.98 11.50
N VAL A 174 -25.78 3.14 12.80
CA VAL A 174 -24.99 2.23 13.65
C VAL A 174 -25.81 1.73 14.83
N GLU A 175 -25.54 0.52 15.28
CA GLU A 175 -26.19 -0.05 16.47
C GLU A 175 -25.79 0.69 17.74
N ASN A 176 -24.51 1.06 17.86
CA ASN A 176 -23.99 1.81 18.99
C ASN A 176 -23.47 3.19 18.56
N PRO A 177 -24.31 4.25 18.65
CA PRO A 177 -23.93 5.59 18.23
C PRO A 177 -23.09 6.37 19.25
N THR A 178 -22.63 5.75 20.34
CA THR A 178 -21.86 6.41 21.40
C THR A 178 -20.61 7.09 20.86
N GLY A 179 -20.46 8.37 21.17
CA GLY A 179 -19.30 9.17 20.79
C GLY A 179 -19.41 9.90 19.44
N TYR A 180 -20.47 9.66 18.65
CA TYR A 180 -20.71 10.35 17.38
C TYR A 180 -21.75 11.47 17.51
N GLY A 181 -21.70 12.46 16.63
CA GLY A 181 -22.75 13.45 16.43
C GLY A 181 -24.03 12.80 15.89
N ARG A 182 -25.19 13.25 16.35
CA ARG A 182 -26.52 12.77 15.95
C ARG A 182 -27.12 13.66 14.87
N ILE A 183 -27.68 13.04 13.83
CA ILE A 183 -28.36 13.78 12.78
C ILE A 183 -29.81 14.05 13.22
N ILE A 184 -30.19 15.32 13.22
CA ILE A 184 -31.56 15.73 13.54
C ILE A 184 -32.31 15.92 12.23
N ARG A 185 -33.17 14.94 11.89
CA ARG A 185 -33.99 14.93 10.68
C ARG A 185 -35.22 15.82 10.83
N THR A 186 -35.62 16.43 9.71
CA THR A 186 -36.90 17.12 9.52
C THR A 186 -37.61 16.56 8.27
N GLU A 187 -38.82 17.01 8.01
CA GLU A 187 -39.55 16.64 6.77
C GLU A 187 -38.84 17.11 5.50
N ASN A 188 -38.04 18.16 5.57
CA ASN A 188 -37.40 18.82 4.44
C ASN A 188 -35.86 18.65 4.41
N GLY A 189 -35.31 17.67 5.12
CA GLY A 189 -33.87 17.42 5.19
C GLY A 189 -33.39 17.26 6.62
N ILE A 190 -32.36 18.02 7.01
CA ILE A 190 -31.82 18.03 8.39
C ILE A 190 -31.92 19.43 9.00
N SER A 191 -32.03 19.51 10.32
CA SER A 191 -31.99 20.77 11.07
C SER A 191 -30.64 21.06 11.72
N GLY A 192 -29.77 20.05 11.84
CA GLY A 192 -28.46 20.20 12.46
C GLY A 192 -27.87 18.87 12.89
N ILE A 193 -26.69 18.96 13.48
CA ILE A 193 -25.94 17.85 14.08
C ILE A 193 -25.69 18.19 15.54
N VAL A 194 -26.10 17.28 16.45
CA VAL A 194 -25.85 17.45 17.89
C VAL A 194 -24.76 16.50 18.34
N GLU A 195 -23.65 17.04 18.83
CA GLU A 195 -22.54 16.24 19.32
C GLU A 195 -22.93 15.39 20.54
N HIS A 196 -22.32 14.20 20.67
CA HIS A 196 -22.70 13.22 21.70
C HIS A 196 -22.82 13.81 23.13
N LYS A 197 -21.91 14.71 23.49
CA LYS A 197 -21.86 15.34 24.82
C LYS A 197 -22.95 16.36 25.07
N ASP A 198 -23.52 16.89 23.98
CA ASP A 198 -24.54 17.95 24.02
C ASP A 198 -25.95 17.37 23.75
N CYS A 199 -26.06 16.05 23.52
CA CYS A 199 -27.31 15.36 23.26
C CYS A 199 -28.23 15.30 24.51
N THR A 200 -29.50 15.60 24.32
CA THR A 200 -30.55 15.23 25.26
C THR A 200 -30.75 13.70 25.29
N PRO A 201 -31.42 13.14 26.34
CA PRO A 201 -31.70 11.70 26.41
C PRO A 201 -32.46 11.16 25.19
N MET A 202 -33.37 11.95 24.60
CA MET A 202 -34.09 11.57 23.38
C MET A 202 -33.16 11.52 22.16
N GLN A 203 -32.25 12.48 22.02
CA GLN A 203 -31.29 12.54 20.93
C GLN A 203 -30.26 11.41 21.03
N LEU A 204 -29.86 10.97 22.21
CA LEU A 204 -28.95 9.83 22.41
C LEU A 204 -29.49 8.53 21.78
N ALA A 205 -30.83 8.37 21.68
CA ALA A 205 -31.47 7.21 21.07
C ALA A 205 -31.40 7.21 19.49
N ILE A 206 -31.01 8.32 18.87
CA ILE A 206 -30.87 8.41 17.42
C ILE A 206 -29.67 7.57 16.99
N THR A 207 -29.88 6.66 16.02
CA THR A 207 -28.87 5.76 15.48
C THR A 207 -28.19 6.30 14.21
N GLU A 208 -28.78 7.34 13.59
CA GLU A 208 -28.16 8.00 12.44
C GLU A 208 -27.10 9.00 12.94
N ILE A 209 -25.85 8.77 12.50
CA ILE A 209 -24.68 9.49 12.97
C ILE A 209 -24.01 10.28 11.87
N ASN A 210 -23.31 11.31 12.26
CA ASN A 210 -22.40 12.08 11.41
C ASN A 210 -21.14 11.27 11.09
N SER A 211 -20.81 11.12 9.79
CA SER A 211 -19.60 10.43 9.37
C SER A 211 -18.34 11.32 9.33
N GLY A 212 -18.53 12.65 9.38
CA GLY A 212 -17.42 13.59 9.16
C GLY A 212 -17.09 13.85 7.69
N CYS A 213 -18.00 13.49 6.79
CA CYS A 213 -17.90 13.75 5.36
C CYS A 213 -19.02 14.69 4.92
N TYR A 214 -18.68 15.78 4.22
CA TYR A 214 -19.61 16.84 3.87
C TYR A 214 -19.36 17.36 2.46
N TRP A 215 -20.42 17.48 1.66
CA TRP A 215 -20.41 18.30 0.46
C TRP A 215 -21.01 19.69 0.77
N PHE A 216 -20.28 20.74 0.44
CA PHE A 216 -20.75 22.11 0.54
C PHE A 216 -20.73 22.77 -0.84
N LYS A 217 -21.70 23.62 -1.14
CA LYS A 217 -21.45 24.68 -2.12
C LYS A 217 -20.36 25.58 -1.58
N THR A 218 -19.27 25.72 -2.32
CA THR A 218 -18.08 26.45 -1.82
C THR A 218 -18.39 27.89 -1.45
N ALA A 219 -19.19 28.58 -2.28
CA ALA A 219 -19.62 29.96 -1.98
C ALA A 219 -20.45 30.05 -0.70
N ASP A 220 -21.38 29.11 -0.47
CA ASP A 220 -22.22 29.07 0.73
C ASP A 220 -21.38 28.79 1.99
N LEU A 221 -20.40 27.88 1.89
CA LEU A 221 -19.48 27.62 2.99
C LEU A 221 -18.68 28.86 3.34
N LEU A 222 -18.10 29.58 2.35
CA LEU A 222 -17.35 30.80 2.57
C LEU A 222 -18.17 31.90 3.24
N GLU A 223 -19.48 31.92 2.99
CA GLU A 223 -20.41 32.91 3.56
C GLU A 223 -20.60 32.73 5.09
N VAL A 224 -20.40 31.53 5.63
CA VAL A 224 -20.66 31.20 7.05
C VAL A 224 -19.44 30.73 7.83
N LEU A 225 -18.37 30.32 7.15
CA LEU A 225 -17.21 29.70 7.78
C LEU A 225 -16.55 30.54 8.86
N PHE A 226 -16.52 31.86 8.69
CA PHE A 226 -15.93 32.78 9.64
C PHE A 226 -16.89 33.29 10.71
N ASP A 227 -18.18 32.91 10.63
CA ASP A 227 -19.22 33.28 11.60
C ASP A 227 -19.34 32.25 12.73
N ILE A 228 -18.73 31.06 12.60
CA ILE A 228 -18.75 30.02 13.65
C ILE A 228 -17.99 30.47 14.88
N LYS A 229 -18.46 30.04 16.06
CA LYS A 229 -17.93 30.45 17.36
C LYS A 229 -17.57 29.23 18.20
N PRO A 230 -16.57 29.33 19.10
CA PRO A 230 -16.19 28.22 19.97
C PRO A 230 -17.10 28.14 21.22
N GLU A 231 -18.41 28.33 21.07
CA GLU A 231 -19.42 28.36 22.13
C GLU A 231 -20.02 26.96 22.36
N ASN A 232 -19.17 25.95 22.69
CA ASN A 232 -19.57 24.58 22.92
C ASN A 232 -18.78 23.96 24.08
N ALA A 233 -19.11 22.74 24.48
CA ALA A 233 -18.50 22.05 25.62
C ALA A 233 -16.99 21.86 25.54
N GLN A 234 -16.41 21.96 24.36
CA GLN A 234 -14.95 21.80 24.13
C GLN A 234 -14.23 23.13 23.88
N GLY A 235 -14.94 24.22 23.64
CA GLY A 235 -14.36 25.51 23.28
C GLY A 235 -13.68 25.50 21.92
N GLU A 236 -14.17 24.69 20.97
CA GLU A 236 -13.59 24.51 19.65
C GLU A 236 -14.51 25.05 18.54
N TYR A 237 -13.95 25.47 17.43
CA TYR A 237 -14.70 25.86 16.21
C TYR A 237 -15.15 24.58 15.49
N TYR A 238 -16.41 24.20 15.62
CA TYR A 238 -16.95 23.03 14.96
C TYR A 238 -17.38 23.34 13.52
N LEU A 239 -16.94 22.53 12.55
CA LEU A 239 -17.41 22.64 11.17
C LEU A 239 -18.93 22.39 11.07
N THR A 240 -19.48 21.54 11.95
CA THR A 240 -20.92 21.22 12.01
C THR A 240 -21.80 22.44 12.28
N ASP A 241 -21.27 23.47 12.94
CA ASP A 241 -22.02 24.72 13.21
C ASP A 241 -22.33 25.49 11.91
N CYS A 242 -21.52 25.31 10.85
CA CYS A 242 -21.82 25.88 9.52
C CYS A 242 -23.18 25.41 8.98
N ILE A 243 -23.63 24.20 9.35
CA ILE A 243 -24.89 23.62 8.87
C ILE A 243 -26.07 24.44 9.38
N GLU A 244 -26.08 24.73 10.68
CA GLU A 244 -27.13 25.53 11.31
C GLU A 244 -27.12 26.97 10.79
N LEU A 245 -25.93 27.56 10.58
CA LEU A 245 -25.79 28.89 10.01
C LEU A 245 -26.31 28.97 8.57
N LEU A 246 -26.04 27.92 7.74
CA LEU A 246 -26.59 27.84 6.39
C LEU A 246 -28.11 27.73 6.39
N ILE A 247 -28.67 26.90 7.25
CA ILE A 247 -30.13 26.75 7.42
C ILE A 247 -30.75 28.08 7.85
N ALA A 248 -30.14 28.79 8.80
CA ALA A 248 -30.61 30.11 9.24
C ALA A 248 -30.59 31.17 8.11
N LYS A 249 -29.70 31.03 7.12
CA LYS A 249 -29.64 31.86 5.91
C LYS A 249 -30.58 31.35 4.80
N GLY A 250 -31.44 30.36 5.08
CA GLY A 250 -32.39 29.81 4.12
C GLY A 250 -31.79 28.85 3.08
N LYS A 251 -30.55 28.40 3.28
CA LYS A 251 -29.92 27.40 2.42
C LYS A 251 -30.43 26.00 2.80
N LYS A 252 -30.52 25.12 1.81
CA LYS A 252 -30.98 23.76 2.01
C LYS A 252 -29.89 22.89 2.57
N ALA A 253 -30.18 22.13 3.63
CA ALA A 253 -29.32 21.12 4.21
C ALA A 253 -29.98 19.74 4.13
N ASP A 254 -29.27 18.75 3.62
CA ASP A 254 -29.78 17.38 3.54
C ASP A 254 -28.71 16.36 3.97
N ALA A 255 -29.08 15.09 4.08
CA ALA A 255 -28.18 14.04 4.48
C ALA A 255 -28.33 12.81 3.57
N PHE A 256 -27.19 12.33 3.08
CA PHE A 256 -27.02 11.11 2.30
C PHE A 256 -26.62 9.96 3.24
N ILE A 257 -27.45 8.91 3.32
CA ILE A 257 -27.12 7.72 4.09
C ILE A 257 -26.24 6.82 3.24
N SER A 258 -24.98 6.64 3.65
CA SER A 258 -24.06 5.72 2.99
C SER A 258 -24.55 4.27 3.12
N ALA A 259 -24.40 3.50 2.05
CA ALA A 259 -24.56 2.06 2.07
C ALA A 259 -23.42 1.36 2.83
N ASN A 260 -22.25 2.00 2.92
CA ASN A 260 -21.11 1.51 3.69
C ASN A 260 -21.33 1.78 5.19
N PRO A 261 -21.54 0.74 6.03
CA PRO A 261 -21.78 0.91 7.46
C PRO A 261 -20.54 1.42 8.21
N HIS A 262 -19.35 1.31 7.60
CA HIS A 262 -18.07 1.64 8.20
C HIS A 262 -17.57 3.05 7.87
N VAL A 263 -18.30 3.81 7.05
CA VAL A 263 -17.90 5.14 6.53
C VAL A 263 -17.52 6.14 7.63
N ALA A 264 -18.11 6.04 8.81
CA ALA A 264 -17.86 6.93 9.95
C ALA A 264 -16.72 6.47 10.86
N LEU A 265 -16.15 5.28 10.61
CA LEU A 265 -15.18 4.70 11.53
C LEU A 265 -13.80 5.34 11.39
N GLY A 266 -13.28 5.80 12.51
CA GLY A 266 -11.92 6.30 12.65
C GLY A 266 -11.23 5.76 13.89
N ALA A 267 -9.90 5.71 13.91
CA ALA A 267 -9.14 5.22 15.05
C ALA A 267 -8.73 6.35 15.98
N ASN A 268 -9.22 6.37 17.20
CA ASN A 268 -8.81 7.33 18.22
C ASN A 268 -7.67 6.85 19.13
N ASP A 269 -7.43 5.55 19.19
CA ASP A 269 -6.39 4.89 19.96
C ASP A 269 -5.94 3.58 19.28
N ARG A 270 -4.99 2.86 19.87
CA ARG A 270 -4.45 1.61 19.33
C ARG A 270 -5.49 0.49 19.24
N ARG A 271 -6.50 0.45 20.11
CA ARG A 271 -7.57 -0.56 20.03
C ARG A 271 -8.48 -0.28 18.84
N GLY A 272 -8.86 1.00 18.65
CA GLY A 272 -9.61 1.43 17.48
C GLY A 272 -8.85 1.14 16.18
N LEU A 273 -7.55 1.40 16.15
CA LEU A 273 -6.72 1.09 14.97
C LEU A 273 -6.67 -0.42 14.67
N LEU A 274 -6.58 -1.26 15.70
CA LEU A 274 -6.64 -2.72 15.52
C LEU A 274 -8.01 -3.14 14.96
N ALA A 275 -9.10 -2.60 15.48
CA ALA A 275 -10.44 -2.88 14.97
C ALA A 275 -10.60 -2.46 13.50
N LEU A 276 -10.06 -1.30 13.09
CA LEU A 276 -10.05 -0.90 11.67
C LEU A 276 -9.27 -1.90 10.80
N ASN A 277 -8.13 -2.40 11.27
CA ASN A 277 -7.37 -3.43 10.54
C ASN A 277 -8.18 -4.72 10.37
N ASP A 278 -8.90 -5.15 11.40
CA ASP A 278 -9.73 -6.38 11.34
C ASP A 278 -10.89 -6.20 10.35
N ILE A 279 -11.57 -5.05 10.37
CA ILE A 279 -12.64 -4.72 9.43
C ILE A 279 -12.11 -4.68 8.00
N ALA A 280 -11.06 -3.90 7.75
CA ALA A 280 -10.46 -3.78 6.41
C ALA A 280 -10.02 -5.14 5.86
N ARG A 281 -9.39 -5.97 6.71
CA ARG A 281 -8.98 -7.32 6.32
C ARG A 281 -10.17 -8.18 5.90
N TYR A 282 -11.24 -8.13 6.68
CA TYR A 282 -12.45 -8.90 6.41
C TYR A 282 -13.12 -8.48 5.09
N GLU A 283 -13.26 -7.17 4.85
CA GLU A 283 -13.87 -6.64 3.63
C GLU A 283 -13.02 -6.95 2.38
N ILE A 284 -11.69 -6.79 2.48
CA ILE A 284 -10.81 -7.12 1.36
C ILE A 284 -10.85 -8.60 1.01
N ILE A 285 -10.84 -9.48 2.03
CA ILE A 285 -10.96 -10.92 1.80
C ILE A 285 -12.33 -11.24 1.20
N GLY A 286 -13.40 -10.64 1.71
CA GLY A 286 -14.76 -10.79 1.16
C GLY A 286 -14.84 -10.44 -0.32
N LYS A 287 -14.28 -9.29 -0.70
CA LYS A 287 -14.18 -8.87 -2.11
C LYS A 287 -13.50 -9.93 -2.98
N TRP A 288 -12.36 -10.47 -2.54
CA TRP A 288 -11.63 -11.46 -3.32
C TRP A 288 -12.35 -12.83 -3.37
N LEU A 289 -13.12 -13.21 -2.33
CA LEU A 289 -13.99 -14.38 -2.35
C LEU A 289 -15.09 -14.22 -3.40
N ASP A 290 -15.72 -13.05 -3.48
CA ASP A 290 -16.76 -12.73 -4.46
C ASP A 290 -16.19 -12.74 -5.90
N GLU A 291 -14.90 -12.42 -6.06
CA GLU A 291 -14.18 -12.51 -7.34
C GLU A 291 -13.64 -13.92 -7.64
N GLY A 292 -13.96 -14.91 -6.80
CA GLY A 292 -13.62 -16.32 -7.04
C GLY A 292 -12.20 -16.73 -6.65
N ILE A 293 -11.52 -15.96 -5.79
CA ILE A 293 -10.24 -16.36 -5.21
C ILE A 293 -10.47 -17.35 -4.07
N GLU A 294 -9.73 -18.46 -4.07
CA GLU A 294 -9.83 -19.49 -3.03
C GLU A 294 -8.92 -19.15 -1.84
N PHE A 295 -9.50 -19.04 -0.65
CA PHE A 295 -8.75 -18.93 0.60
C PHE A 295 -8.79 -20.27 1.34
N CYS A 296 -7.67 -20.97 1.40
CA CYS A 296 -7.57 -22.22 2.18
C CYS A 296 -7.68 -21.96 3.68
N CYS A 297 -7.22 -20.80 4.13
CA CYS A 297 -7.33 -20.29 5.50
C CYS A 297 -7.08 -18.77 5.49
N THR A 298 -7.83 -18.03 6.28
CA THR A 298 -7.70 -16.57 6.36
C THR A 298 -6.84 -16.09 7.52
N ASP A 299 -6.33 -16.99 8.37
CA ASP A 299 -5.52 -16.64 9.52
C ASP A 299 -4.19 -15.97 9.09
N GLY A 300 -3.97 -14.76 9.58
CA GLY A 300 -2.78 -13.96 9.28
C GLY A 300 -2.69 -13.46 7.83
N VAL A 301 -3.72 -13.68 7.01
CA VAL A 301 -3.77 -13.12 5.65
C VAL A 301 -3.99 -11.61 5.72
N SER A 302 -3.18 -10.86 4.96
CA SER A 302 -3.27 -9.41 4.84
C SER A 302 -3.01 -9.01 3.39
N ILE A 303 -3.98 -8.39 2.74
CA ILE A 303 -3.93 -7.97 1.34
C ILE A 303 -4.17 -6.47 1.26
N GLY A 304 -3.23 -5.75 0.67
CA GLY A 304 -3.32 -4.30 0.48
C GLY A 304 -4.31 -3.91 -0.62
N ASN A 305 -4.79 -2.66 -0.59
CA ASN A 305 -5.79 -2.15 -1.52
C ASN A 305 -5.34 -2.14 -2.99
N ASN A 306 -4.03 -1.95 -3.23
CA ASN A 306 -3.45 -1.85 -4.58
C ASN A 306 -3.01 -3.20 -5.14
N VAL A 307 -3.36 -4.31 -4.46
CA VAL A 307 -3.07 -5.66 -4.91
C VAL A 307 -4.10 -6.10 -5.93
N THR A 308 -3.67 -6.81 -6.97
CA THR A 308 -4.54 -7.49 -7.93
C THR A 308 -4.26 -8.98 -7.93
N ILE A 309 -5.30 -9.81 -8.02
CA ILE A 309 -5.17 -11.26 -7.99
C ILE A 309 -6.00 -11.86 -9.13
N GLY A 310 -5.36 -12.67 -9.97
CA GLY A 310 -6.00 -13.33 -11.09
C GLY A 310 -6.86 -14.55 -10.68
N HIS A 311 -7.84 -14.83 -11.51
CA HIS A 311 -8.82 -15.91 -11.32
C HIS A 311 -8.16 -17.28 -11.07
N GLY A 312 -8.79 -18.12 -10.27
CA GLY A 312 -8.33 -19.48 -9.97
C GLY A 312 -7.13 -19.56 -9.03
N THR A 313 -6.67 -18.42 -8.50
CA THR A 313 -5.55 -18.37 -7.55
C THR A 313 -6.01 -18.79 -6.15
N LYS A 314 -5.11 -19.49 -5.44
CA LYS A 314 -5.31 -19.96 -4.07
C LYS A 314 -4.38 -19.24 -3.11
N ILE A 315 -4.93 -18.75 -2.00
CA ILE A 315 -4.21 -18.03 -0.95
C ILE A 315 -4.25 -18.85 0.34
N HIS A 316 -3.09 -19.10 0.93
CA HIS A 316 -2.95 -19.86 2.18
C HIS A 316 -2.76 -18.93 3.39
N SER A 317 -2.69 -19.52 4.61
CA SER A 317 -2.53 -18.77 5.85
C SER A 317 -1.22 -18.00 5.91
N GLY A 318 -1.24 -16.85 6.61
CA GLY A 318 -0.06 -16.02 6.83
C GLY A 318 0.45 -15.29 5.59
N VAL A 319 -0.29 -15.30 4.48
CA VAL A 319 0.09 -14.58 3.26
C VAL A 319 -0.09 -13.08 3.44
N ILE A 320 0.94 -12.32 3.11
CA ILE A 320 0.96 -10.85 3.15
C ILE A 320 1.27 -10.34 1.75
N LEU A 321 0.31 -9.66 1.12
CA LEU A 321 0.47 -8.99 -0.17
C LEU A 321 0.37 -7.47 0.02
N ARG A 322 1.36 -6.69 -0.44
CA ARG A 322 1.42 -5.24 -0.21
C ARG A 322 1.90 -4.46 -1.43
N GLY A 323 1.70 -3.14 -1.35
CA GLY A 323 2.12 -2.21 -2.39
C GLY A 323 1.47 -2.54 -3.74
N ASN A 324 2.14 -2.19 -4.83
CA ASN A 324 1.66 -2.46 -6.19
C ASN A 324 2.02 -3.90 -6.61
N THR A 325 1.40 -4.89 -5.93
CA THR A 325 1.62 -6.31 -6.19
C THR A 325 0.53 -6.87 -7.11
N THR A 326 0.95 -7.55 -8.16
CA THR A 326 0.06 -8.25 -9.08
C THR A 326 0.33 -9.74 -9.03
N ILE A 327 -0.70 -10.55 -8.78
CA ILE A 327 -0.65 -12.01 -8.84
C ILE A 327 -1.46 -12.45 -10.06
N GLY A 328 -0.89 -13.29 -10.90
CA GLY A 328 -1.55 -13.83 -12.09
C GLY A 328 -2.61 -14.87 -11.78
N GLU A 329 -3.08 -15.54 -12.82
CA GLU A 329 -4.12 -16.57 -12.75
C GLU A 329 -3.57 -17.93 -12.33
N ASN A 330 -4.42 -18.76 -11.70
CA ASN A 330 -4.13 -20.15 -11.35
C ASN A 330 -2.85 -20.32 -10.51
N CYS A 331 -2.51 -19.33 -9.70
CA CYS A 331 -1.37 -19.39 -8.80
C CYS A 331 -1.72 -20.11 -7.49
N ASN A 332 -0.69 -20.69 -6.85
CA ASN A 332 -0.77 -21.22 -5.49
C ASN A 332 0.19 -20.43 -4.60
N ILE A 333 -0.34 -19.49 -3.82
CA ILE A 333 0.43 -18.67 -2.89
C ILE A 333 0.37 -19.32 -1.52
N GLY A 334 1.39 -20.14 -1.25
CA GLY A 334 1.50 -20.97 -0.06
C GLY A 334 1.75 -20.18 1.24
N ASN A 335 1.82 -20.91 2.34
CA ASN A 335 1.88 -20.34 3.68
C ASN A 335 3.01 -19.33 3.87
N ASN A 336 2.75 -18.26 4.66
CA ASN A 336 3.73 -17.28 5.11
C ASN A 336 4.52 -16.60 3.97
N CYS A 337 3.95 -16.49 2.79
CA CYS A 337 4.53 -15.67 1.73
C CYS A 337 4.34 -14.18 2.04
N ILE A 338 5.40 -13.39 1.86
CA ILE A 338 5.38 -11.93 1.92
C ILE A 338 5.79 -11.42 0.55
N ILE A 339 4.88 -10.75 -0.15
CA ILE A 339 5.09 -10.29 -1.52
C ILE A 339 4.76 -8.80 -1.56
N GLU A 340 5.74 -7.99 -1.94
CA GLU A 340 5.61 -6.54 -1.94
C GLU A 340 6.18 -5.93 -3.23
N ASN A 341 5.41 -5.05 -3.88
CA ASN A 341 5.79 -4.37 -5.13
C ASN A 341 6.31 -5.35 -6.20
N THR A 342 5.70 -6.52 -6.31
CA THR A 342 6.19 -7.65 -7.14
C THR A 342 5.12 -8.08 -8.13
N THR A 343 5.54 -8.34 -9.36
CA THR A 343 4.67 -8.92 -10.39
C THR A 343 4.89 -10.42 -10.44
N VAL A 344 3.82 -11.19 -10.29
CA VAL A 344 3.80 -12.65 -10.36
C VAL A 344 2.93 -13.07 -11.55
N GLY A 345 3.48 -13.87 -12.45
CA GLY A 345 2.81 -14.40 -13.64
C GLY A 345 1.80 -15.51 -13.31
N ASN A 346 1.34 -16.21 -14.33
CA ASN A 346 0.33 -17.25 -14.22
C ASN A 346 0.92 -18.62 -13.82
N GLY A 347 0.13 -19.44 -13.11
CA GLY A 347 0.52 -20.81 -12.76
C GLY A 347 1.69 -20.92 -11.78
N VAL A 348 2.04 -19.84 -11.11
CA VAL A 348 3.16 -19.78 -10.16
C VAL A 348 2.83 -20.46 -8.85
N ASN A 349 3.80 -21.20 -8.32
CA ASN A 349 3.68 -21.86 -7.02
C ASN A 349 4.76 -21.32 -6.05
N LEU A 350 4.31 -20.62 -5.00
CA LEU A 350 5.19 -20.07 -3.95
C LEU A 350 4.89 -20.72 -2.61
N ASN A 351 5.92 -20.94 -1.79
CA ASN A 351 5.77 -21.46 -0.44
C ASN A 351 6.85 -20.90 0.50
N ASN A 352 6.47 -20.21 1.58
CA ASN A 352 7.39 -19.53 2.49
C ASN A 352 8.41 -18.64 1.76
N VAL A 353 7.93 -17.77 0.88
CA VAL A 353 8.75 -16.88 0.05
C VAL A 353 8.62 -15.45 0.52
N GLN A 354 9.74 -14.73 0.56
CA GLN A 354 9.76 -13.28 0.69
C GLN A 354 10.22 -12.69 -0.65
N ALA A 355 9.36 -11.92 -1.32
CA ALA A 355 9.67 -11.29 -2.60
C ALA A 355 9.41 -9.78 -2.55
N TYR A 356 10.41 -9.00 -2.90
CA TYR A 356 10.38 -7.55 -2.87
C TYR A 356 10.83 -6.98 -4.21
N GLU A 357 10.06 -6.05 -4.79
CA GLU A 357 10.40 -5.31 -6.02
C GLU A 357 10.96 -6.22 -7.12
N SER A 358 10.29 -7.34 -7.36
CA SER A 358 10.74 -8.42 -8.23
C SER A 358 9.74 -8.77 -9.31
N VAL A 359 10.20 -9.52 -10.31
CA VAL A 359 9.35 -10.07 -11.37
C VAL A 359 9.51 -11.59 -11.39
N ILE A 360 8.39 -12.29 -11.32
CA ILE A 360 8.30 -13.75 -11.38
C ILE A 360 7.39 -14.09 -12.56
N GLU A 361 7.93 -14.72 -13.60
CA GLU A 361 7.17 -15.08 -14.80
C GLU A 361 6.34 -16.35 -14.59
N ASP A 362 5.64 -16.81 -15.65
CA ASP A 362 4.72 -17.94 -15.61
C ASP A 362 5.38 -19.27 -15.22
N ASP A 363 4.60 -20.15 -14.63
CA ASP A 363 4.95 -21.55 -14.30
C ASP A 363 6.18 -21.73 -13.38
N VAL A 364 6.60 -20.65 -12.71
CA VAL A 364 7.74 -20.67 -11.78
C VAL A 364 7.35 -21.35 -10.46
N LYS A 365 8.30 -22.11 -9.88
CA LYS A 365 8.15 -22.73 -8.56
C LYS A 365 9.21 -22.23 -7.61
N ILE A 366 8.81 -21.63 -6.48
CA ILE A 366 9.73 -21.05 -5.48
C ILE A 366 9.40 -21.55 -4.08
N GLY A 367 10.44 -21.89 -3.33
CA GLY A 367 10.36 -22.22 -1.91
C GLY A 367 10.66 -23.67 -1.58
N PRO A 368 10.69 -23.99 -0.26
CA PRO A 368 10.42 -23.04 0.84
C PRO A 368 11.65 -22.19 1.22
N TYR A 369 11.41 -21.15 2.05
CA TYR A 369 12.44 -20.30 2.66
C TYR A 369 13.36 -19.61 1.66
N VAL A 370 12.77 -19.01 0.64
CA VAL A 370 13.46 -18.24 -0.39
C VAL A 370 13.26 -16.76 -0.19
N GLN A 371 14.32 -15.97 -0.41
CA GLN A 371 14.24 -14.53 -0.46
C GLN A 371 14.61 -13.99 -1.85
N LEU A 372 13.67 -13.33 -2.50
CA LEU A 372 13.91 -12.50 -3.67
C LEU A 372 14.01 -11.04 -3.23
N ARG A 373 15.21 -10.47 -3.40
CA ARG A 373 15.51 -9.08 -3.08
C ARG A 373 15.28 -8.19 -4.31
N PRO A 374 15.20 -6.86 -4.13
CA PRO A 374 14.91 -5.93 -5.22
C PRO A 374 15.71 -6.19 -6.51
N ASN A 375 15.03 -5.95 -7.65
CA ASN A 375 15.55 -6.15 -9.00
C ASN A 375 15.89 -7.62 -9.31
N SER A 376 15.15 -8.57 -8.75
CA SER A 376 15.25 -9.98 -9.13
C SER A 376 14.22 -10.31 -10.20
N HIS A 377 14.64 -10.96 -11.29
CA HIS A 377 13.77 -11.39 -12.39
C HIS A 377 13.90 -12.89 -12.58
N ILE A 378 12.85 -13.63 -12.24
CA ILE A 378 12.78 -15.09 -12.37
C ILE A 378 11.94 -15.42 -13.59
N LYS A 379 12.58 -15.97 -14.62
CA LYS A 379 11.94 -16.27 -15.91
C LYS A 379 11.14 -17.55 -15.86
N LYS A 380 10.32 -17.73 -16.89
CA LYS A 380 9.35 -18.81 -17.05
C LYS A 380 9.91 -20.19 -16.71
N GLY A 381 9.13 -20.95 -15.94
CA GLY A 381 9.40 -22.36 -15.62
C GLY A 381 10.62 -22.61 -14.73
N ALA A 382 11.31 -21.57 -14.26
CA ALA A 382 12.44 -21.72 -13.33
C ALA A 382 12.03 -22.33 -12.00
N LYS A 383 12.97 -23.04 -11.35
CA LYS A 383 12.76 -23.71 -10.05
C LYS A 383 13.78 -23.18 -9.05
N ILE A 384 13.28 -22.52 -8.01
CA ILE A 384 14.10 -21.97 -6.92
C ILE A 384 13.72 -22.73 -5.65
N GLY A 385 14.63 -23.51 -5.11
CA GLY A 385 14.37 -24.35 -3.93
C GLY A 385 14.79 -23.73 -2.63
N ASP A 386 15.04 -24.59 -1.63
CA ASP A 386 15.15 -24.23 -0.23
C ASP A 386 16.40 -23.38 0.09
N PHE A 387 16.22 -22.34 0.94
CA PHE A 387 17.28 -21.49 1.47
C PHE A 387 18.11 -20.81 0.39
N VAL A 388 17.43 -20.34 -0.67
CA VAL A 388 18.05 -19.59 -1.75
C VAL A 388 17.79 -18.09 -1.57
N GLU A 389 18.80 -17.27 -1.75
CA GLU A 389 18.69 -15.81 -1.81
C GLU A 389 19.11 -15.32 -3.20
N ILE A 390 18.26 -14.52 -3.83
CA ILE A 390 18.51 -13.89 -5.15
C ILE A 390 18.39 -12.38 -5.02
N LYS A 391 19.37 -11.65 -5.55
CA LYS A 391 19.41 -10.18 -5.48
C LYS A 391 19.93 -9.58 -6.79
N ASN A 392 19.20 -8.58 -7.32
CA ASN A 392 19.63 -7.82 -8.50
C ASN A 392 20.15 -8.72 -9.63
N SER A 393 19.39 -9.80 -9.92
CA SER A 393 19.82 -10.88 -10.81
C SER A 393 18.67 -11.37 -11.68
N THR A 394 19.01 -11.81 -12.89
CA THR A 394 18.08 -12.48 -13.80
C THR A 394 18.37 -13.98 -13.77
N ILE A 395 17.34 -14.80 -13.57
CA ILE A 395 17.40 -16.27 -13.68
C ILE A 395 16.64 -16.66 -14.94
N GLY A 396 17.32 -17.27 -15.89
CA GLY A 396 16.77 -17.68 -17.18
C GLY A 396 15.74 -18.80 -17.10
N GLU A 397 15.05 -19.01 -18.21
CA GLU A 397 13.96 -19.99 -18.31
C GLU A 397 14.42 -21.42 -17.96
N TYR A 398 13.57 -22.15 -17.24
CA TYR A 398 13.78 -23.54 -16.83
C TYR A 398 15.07 -23.81 -16.05
N THR A 399 15.73 -22.76 -15.57
CA THR A 399 16.91 -22.84 -14.70
C THR A 399 16.54 -23.35 -13.32
N ALA A 400 17.37 -24.25 -12.78
CA ALA A 400 17.17 -24.84 -11.45
C ALA A 400 18.25 -24.34 -10.47
N VAL A 401 17.79 -23.71 -9.37
CA VAL A 401 18.60 -23.29 -8.21
C VAL A 401 17.99 -23.95 -6.98
N ALA A 402 18.33 -25.21 -6.75
CA ALA A 402 17.52 -26.05 -5.87
C ALA A 402 17.81 -25.91 -4.37
N HIS A 403 19.03 -25.55 -3.95
CA HIS A 403 19.43 -25.65 -2.53
C HIS A 403 20.51 -24.66 -2.12
N LEU A 404 20.36 -23.99 -0.96
CA LEU A 404 21.41 -23.29 -0.19
C LEU A 404 22.33 -22.42 -1.05
N THR A 405 21.80 -21.56 -1.88
CA THR A 405 22.56 -20.82 -2.90
C THR A 405 22.36 -19.31 -2.76
N TYR A 406 23.42 -18.53 -2.89
CA TYR A 406 23.34 -17.09 -3.02
C TYR A 406 23.69 -16.65 -4.45
N ILE A 407 22.75 -15.95 -5.11
CA ILE A 407 22.93 -15.37 -6.43
C ILE A 407 22.72 -13.85 -6.33
N GLY A 408 23.81 -13.10 -6.38
CA GLY A 408 23.80 -11.64 -6.34
C GLY A 408 24.46 -11.04 -7.56
N ASP A 409 23.88 -9.96 -8.10
CA ASP A 409 24.38 -9.19 -9.25
C ASP A 409 24.79 -10.10 -10.41
N SER A 410 23.87 -10.99 -10.87
CA SER A 410 24.17 -12.04 -11.85
C SER A 410 23.17 -12.06 -13.00
N ASP A 411 23.64 -12.41 -14.19
CA ASP A 411 22.84 -12.72 -15.37
C ASP A 411 23.00 -14.21 -15.67
N VAL A 412 21.94 -14.96 -15.42
CA VAL A 412 21.92 -16.42 -15.58
C VAL A 412 21.03 -16.78 -16.76
N GLY A 413 21.58 -17.56 -17.69
CA GLY A 413 20.90 -18.07 -18.86
C GLY A 413 19.86 -19.15 -18.56
N SER A 414 19.30 -19.73 -19.60
CA SER A 414 18.27 -20.77 -19.57
C SER A 414 18.85 -22.17 -19.38
N ASN A 415 18.07 -23.07 -18.77
CA ASN A 415 18.47 -24.48 -18.53
C ASN A 415 19.77 -24.65 -17.74
N VAL A 416 20.12 -23.66 -16.89
CA VAL A 416 21.30 -23.77 -16.01
C VAL A 416 20.92 -24.60 -14.78
N ASN A 417 21.84 -25.44 -14.33
CA ASN A 417 21.68 -26.17 -13.09
C ASN A 417 22.70 -25.76 -12.05
N PHE A 418 22.23 -25.31 -10.90
CA PHE A 418 23.07 -24.98 -9.74
C PHE A 418 23.10 -26.12 -8.74
N GLY A 419 24.31 -26.57 -8.40
CA GLY A 419 24.54 -27.44 -7.27
C GLY A 419 24.33 -26.72 -5.92
N CYS A 420 24.15 -27.50 -4.86
CA CYS A 420 24.00 -26.98 -3.51
C CYS A 420 25.21 -26.13 -3.07
N GLY A 421 24.99 -25.04 -2.36
CA GLY A 421 26.05 -24.23 -1.74
C GLY A 421 26.84 -23.35 -2.70
N VAL A 422 26.33 -23.06 -3.87
CA VAL A 422 26.97 -22.14 -4.84
C VAL A 422 26.83 -20.70 -4.35
N VAL A 423 27.90 -19.93 -4.52
CA VAL A 423 27.95 -18.50 -4.16
C VAL A 423 28.51 -17.69 -5.32
N THR A 424 27.78 -16.66 -5.76
CA THR A 424 28.33 -15.60 -6.59
C THR A 424 28.98 -14.56 -5.68
N VAL A 425 30.33 -14.50 -5.70
CA VAL A 425 31.11 -13.57 -4.87
C VAL A 425 31.16 -12.22 -5.60
N ASN A 426 30.11 -11.42 -5.42
CA ASN A 426 29.85 -10.21 -6.19
C ASN A 426 30.43 -8.92 -5.60
N TYR A 427 31.07 -8.97 -4.42
CA TYR A 427 31.58 -7.79 -3.71
C TYR A 427 33.03 -7.98 -3.26
N ASN A 428 33.90 -7.05 -3.60
CA ASN A 428 35.34 -7.10 -3.29
C ASN A 428 35.76 -6.23 -2.08
N GLY A 429 34.79 -5.68 -1.33
CA GLY A 429 35.03 -4.74 -0.24
C GLY A 429 34.84 -3.26 -0.63
N ASP A 430 34.88 -2.94 -1.91
CA ASP A 430 34.72 -1.59 -2.47
C ASP A 430 33.55 -1.51 -3.48
N LYS A 431 33.58 -2.41 -4.47
CA LYS A 431 32.63 -2.40 -5.61
C LYS A 431 31.95 -3.76 -5.77
N LYS A 432 30.76 -3.71 -6.40
CA LYS A 432 30.04 -4.90 -6.87
C LYS A 432 30.34 -5.15 -8.34
N PHE A 433 30.44 -6.42 -8.68
CA PHE A 433 30.67 -6.90 -10.04
C PHE A 433 29.61 -7.95 -10.39
N ARG A 434 29.34 -8.07 -11.70
CA ARG A 434 28.37 -9.05 -12.19
C ARG A 434 29.05 -10.36 -12.56
N THR A 435 28.32 -11.44 -12.32
CA THR A 435 28.61 -12.78 -12.83
C THR A 435 27.69 -13.06 -14.01
N VAL A 436 28.23 -13.60 -15.09
CA VAL A 436 27.47 -14.05 -16.26
C VAL A 436 27.56 -15.56 -16.37
N ILE A 437 26.42 -16.23 -16.42
CA ILE A 437 26.32 -17.68 -16.60
C ILE A 437 25.45 -17.94 -17.81
N GLU A 438 26.04 -18.49 -18.85
CA GLU A 438 25.37 -18.72 -20.13
C GLU A 438 24.45 -19.97 -20.07
N ASP A 439 23.64 -20.14 -21.15
CA ASP A 439 22.68 -21.25 -21.22
C ASP A 439 23.31 -22.63 -21.07
N ASN A 440 22.56 -23.55 -20.50
CA ASN A 440 22.91 -24.96 -20.33
C ASN A 440 24.17 -25.22 -19.50
N ALA A 441 24.67 -24.25 -18.75
CA ALA A 441 25.80 -24.43 -17.87
C ALA A 441 25.41 -25.30 -16.64
N PHE A 442 26.39 -26.04 -16.10
CA PHE A 442 26.25 -26.81 -14.88
C PHE A 442 27.24 -26.33 -13.83
N ILE A 443 26.70 -25.76 -12.75
CA ILE A 443 27.52 -25.24 -11.65
C ILE A 443 27.57 -26.28 -10.53
N GLY A 444 28.74 -26.85 -10.29
CA GLY A 444 28.94 -27.90 -9.28
C GLY A 444 28.69 -27.38 -7.88
N CYS A 445 28.37 -28.31 -6.94
CA CYS A 445 28.11 -27.96 -5.53
C CYS A 445 29.30 -27.22 -4.91
N ASN A 446 29.02 -26.27 -4.00
CA ASN A 446 30.02 -25.47 -3.28
C ASN A 446 31.02 -24.75 -4.22
N THR A 447 30.58 -24.38 -5.42
CA THR A 447 31.38 -23.54 -6.32
C THR A 447 31.26 -22.08 -5.89
N ASN A 448 32.39 -21.38 -5.77
CA ASN A 448 32.46 -19.95 -5.62
C ASN A 448 32.78 -19.31 -6.95
N LEU A 449 31.91 -18.44 -7.46
CA LEU A 449 32.12 -17.66 -8.68
C LEU A 449 32.56 -16.24 -8.30
N VAL A 450 33.85 -15.94 -8.40
CA VAL A 450 34.40 -14.64 -7.98
C VAL A 450 34.26 -13.65 -9.12
N ALA A 451 33.30 -12.75 -8.98
CA ALA A 451 32.98 -11.75 -10.01
C ALA A 451 34.08 -10.66 -10.13
N PRO A 452 34.33 -10.10 -11.35
CA PRO A 452 33.61 -10.44 -12.59
C PRO A 452 34.08 -11.76 -13.18
N VAL A 453 33.17 -12.63 -13.56
CA VAL A 453 33.46 -13.91 -14.17
C VAL A 453 32.35 -14.33 -15.12
N ARG A 454 32.70 -14.92 -16.28
CA ARG A 454 31.76 -15.51 -17.24
C ARG A 454 31.93 -17.04 -17.26
N VAL A 455 30.81 -17.74 -17.09
CA VAL A 455 30.72 -19.19 -17.33
C VAL A 455 30.06 -19.38 -18.70
N GLY A 456 30.81 -19.95 -19.66
CA GLY A 456 30.39 -20.11 -21.02
C GLY A 456 29.21 -21.08 -21.19
N LYS A 457 28.61 -21.07 -22.37
CA LYS A 457 27.45 -21.91 -22.72
C LYS A 457 27.81 -23.40 -22.61
N GLY A 458 26.97 -24.16 -21.89
CA GLY A 458 27.20 -25.60 -21.69
C GLY A 458 28.45 -25.94 -20.89
N ALA A 459 29.09 -24.94 -20.27
CA ALA A 459 30.25 -25.17 -19.43
C ALA A 459 29.91 -25.76 -18.07
N TYR A 460 30.86 -26.48 -17.50
CA TYR A 460 30.74 -27.16 -16.20
C TYR A 460 31.77 -26.62 -15.20
N THR A 461 31.39 -26.49 -13.94
CA THR A 461 32.33 -26.33 -12.84
C THR A 461 32.33 -27.59 -11.97
N ALA A 462 33.51 -28.05 -11.58
CA ALA A 462 33.62 -29.15 -10.63
C ALA A 462 33.22 -28.72 -9.21
N ALA A 463 32.60 -29.62 -8.45
CA ALA A 463 32.23 -29.33 -7.07
C ALA A 463 33.41 -28.86 -6.20
N GLY A 464 33.21 -27.85 -5.34
CA GLY A 464 34.24 -27.29 -4.45
C GLY A 464 35.24 -26.37 -5.14
N SER A 465 35.01 -25.94 -6.36
CA SER A 465 35.92 -25.06 -7.11
C SER A 465 35.69 -23.57 -6.77
N THR A 466 36.76 -22.79 -6.74
CA THR A 466 36.72 -21.32 -6.67
C THR A 466 37.18 -20.74 -8.01
N ILE A 467 36.26 -20.25 -8.79
CA ILE A 467 36.48 -19.78 -10.17
C ILE A 467 36.73 -18.27 -10.16
N THR A 468 37.88 -17.85 -10.68
CA THR A 468 38.33 -16.46 -10.75
C THR A 468 38.60 -15.96 -12.16
N THR A 469 38.45 -16.83 -13.17
CA THR A 469 38.66 -16.53 -14.57
C THR A 469 37.51 -17.06 -15.42
N ASP A 470 37.30 -16.45 -16.58
CA ASP A 470 36.23 -16.86 -17.49
C ASP A 470 36.42 -18.32 -17.97
N ILE A 471 35.30 -19.03 -18.01
CA ILE A 471 35.24 -20.41 -18.51
C ILE A 471 34.72 -20.40 -19.94
N PRO A 472 35.48 -20.95 -20.93
CA PRO A 472 35.00 -21.06 -22.30
C PRO A 472 33.77 -21.96 -22.43
N ASP A 473 33.04 -21.81 -23.53
CA ASP A 473 31.88 -22.65 -23.84
C ASP A 473 32.26 -24.13 -23.87
N ASN A 474 31.40 -24.99 -23.36
CA ASN A 474 31.55 -26.44 -23.28
C ASN A 474 32.83 -26.93 -22.53
N ALA A 475 33.45 -26.07 -21.75
CA ALA A 475 34.64 -26.43 -20.97
C ALA A 475 34.25 -26.92 -19.57
N LEU A 476 35.12 -27.72 -18.96
CA LEU A 476 35.07 -28.06 -17.54
C LEU A 476 36.16 -27.33 -16.78
N ALA A 477 35.78 -26.50 -15.83
CA ALA A 477 36.69 -25.83 -14.90
C ALA A 477 36.78 -26.60 -13.58
N ILE A 478 38.01 -26.87 -13.17
CA ILE A 478 38.31 -27.55 -11.91
C ILE A 478 39.36 -26.75 -11.15
N GLU A 479 39.05 -26.28 -9.96
CA GLU A 479 39.99 -25.64 -9.05
C GLU A 479 39.74 -26.23 -7.65
N ARG A 480 40.58 -27.22 -7.28
CA ARG A 480 40.57 -27.95 -5.99
C ARG A 480 41.97 -28.32 -5.56
N GLY A 481 42.26 -28.23 -4.29
CA GLY A 481 43.48 -28.78 -3.70
C GLY A 481 43.57 -30.31 -3.88
N ARG A 482 44.80 -30.86 -3.89
CA ARG A 482 44.98 -32.30 -3.91
C ARG A 482 44.66 -32.89 -2.56
N GLU A 483 43.85 -33.92 -2.52
CA GLU A 483 43.46 -34.60 -1.30
C GLU A 483 44.68 -35.18 -0.57
N THR A 484 44.73 -35.02 0.72
CA THR A 484 45.75 -35.61 1.60
C THR A 484 45.04 -36.39 2.71
N ILE A 485 45.27 -37.71 2.72
CA ILE A 485 44.74 -38.61 3.74
C ILE A 485 45.82 -38.80 4.81
N LYS A 486 45.46 -38.59 6.08
CA LYS A 486 46.29 -38.83 7.24
C LYS A 486 45.70 -40.00 8.01
N GLU A 487 46.22 -41.20 7.78
CA GLU A 487 45.82 -42.41 8.50
C GLU A 487 46.08 -42.30 9.99
N GLY A 488 45.22 -42.90 10.80
CA GLY A 488 45.35 -42.90 12.27
C GLY A 488 45.10 -41.53 12.92
N TYR A 489 44.73 -40.47 12.17
CA TYR A 489 44.55 -39.13 12.73
C TYR A 489 43.42 -39.08 13.78
N ALA A 490 42.29 -39.75 13.48
CA ALA A 490 41.14 -39.79 14.38
C ALA A 490 41.43 -40.48 15.68
N GLU A 491 42.16 -41.62 15.64
CA GLU A 491 42.57 -42.36 16.83
C GLU A 491 43.47 -41.52 17.76
N LYS A 492 44.48 -40.84 17.17
CA LYS A 492 45.33 -39.89 17.91
C LYS A 492 44.54 -38.80 18.59
N LYS A 493 43.57 -38.23 17.90
CA LYS A 493 42.72 -37.16 18.43
C LYS A 493 41.76 -37.65 19.50
N LEU A 494 41.19 -38.83 19.31
CA LEU A 494 40.29 -39.46 20.27
C LEU A 494 41.05 -39.74 21.58
N LYS A 495 42.24 -40.36 21.50
CA LYS A 495 43.09 -40.63 22.65
C LYS A 495 43.41 -39.37 23.43
N ALA A 496 43.88 -38.32 22.75
CA ALA A 496 44.21 -37.02 23.39
C ALA A 496 42.98 -36.36 24.02
N ARG A 497 41.78 -36.55 23.40
CA ARG A 497 40.51 -36.02 23.91
C ARG A 497 40.02 -36.78 25.14
N THR A 498 40.16 -38.10 25.15
CA THR A 498 39.85 -38.95 26.31
C THR A 498 40.75 -38.64 27.49
N GLU A 499 42.07 -38.56 27.27
CA GLU A 499 43.04 -38.17 28.30
C GLU A 499 42.74 -36.80 28.91
N LYS A 500 42.39 -35.83 28.09
CA LYS A 500 41.99 -34.49 28.54
C LYS A 500 40.67 -34.52 29.33
N PHE A 501 39.70 -35.32 28.90
CA PHE A 501 38.41 -35.48 29.58
C PHE A 501 38.60 -36.14 30.94
N GLU A 502 39.39 -37.23 31.03
CA GLU A 502 39.73 -37.92 32.27
C GLU A 502 40.53 -37.03 33.24
N ALA A 503 41.41 -36.17 32.72
CA ALA A 503 42.15 -35.21 33.54
C ALA A 503 41.24 -34.12 34.16
N ILE A 504 40.15 -33.77 33.49
CA ILE A 504 39.21 -32.75 33.98
C ILE A 504 38.12 -33.35 34.88
N HIS A 505 37.64 -34.56 34.56
CA HIS A 505 36.43 -35.14 35.17
C HIS A 505 36.68 -36.40 36.01
N GLY A 506 37.93 -36.88 36.07
CA GLY A 506 38.27 -38.17 36.66
C GLY A 506 37.94 -39.32 35.72
N LYS A 507 38.60 -40.49 35.92
CA LYS A 507 38.27 -41.69 35.16
C LYS A 507 36.86 -42.12 35.52
N SER A 508 35.99 -42.35 34.52
CA SER A 508 34.71 -43.03 34.73
C SER A 508 35.02 -44.44 35.23
N GLU A 509 34.59 -44.78 36.43
CA GLU A 509 34.60 -46.18 36.88
C GLU A 509 33.68 -46.99 35.95
N GLU A 510 34.27 -47.94 35.23
CA GLU A 510 33.50 -48.94 34.49
C GLU A 510 32.61 -49.69 35.48
N LYS A 511 31.30 -49.53 35.33
CA LYS A 511 30.29 -50.36 35.93
C LYS A 511 29.81 -51.40 34.95
#